data_16f2fb00a479fc1b4f9e1b4f0df68b80
#
_entry.id   16f2fb00a479fc1b4f9e1b4f0df68b80
#
_cell.length_a   1.000
_cell.length_b   1.000
_cell.length_c   1.000
_cell.angle_alpha   90.00
_cell.angle_beta   90.00
_cell.angle_gamma   90.00
#
_symmetry.space_group_name_H-M   'P 1'
#
loop_
_entity.id
_entity.type
_entity.pdbx_description
1 polymer ?
#
loop_
_entity_poly.entity_id
_entity_poly.type
_entity_poly.pdbx_seq_one_letter_code
_entity_poly.pdbx_strand_id
1 'polypeptide(L)'
;MSNAAISVKGLKKAFRDKEVLKGVDFEVQRGEIFALLGSNGAGKTTTINILSTLLKQDSGEGSICGFDIKRQPDHVRQSISLTGQFAALDGMLTGRENLIMIAKLRGVSNPAQVVDDLLDRFSLTDAANQRADQYSGGMKRRLDIAMSLIGAPAVIFLDEPTTGLDPEARIEVWDTVKELAGGGTTILLTTQYLEEAEQLADRIAILHGGKIITTGTLTELKEMFPPTKVEYIEKQPTLEEILLAIIGKKEEM
;
A
#
# COMPACT_ATOMS: atom_id res chain seq x y z
N MET A 1 19.95 18.78 6.02
CA MET A 1 18.98 17.95 6.77
C MET A 1 18.47 16.91 5.79
N SER A 2 18.40 15.62 6.15
CA SER A 2 17.86 14.60 5.26
C SER A 2 16.39 14.90 4.95
N ASN A 3 16.01 14.86 3.67
CA ASN A 3 14.62 15.03 3.23
C ASN A 3 13.78 13.75 3.44
N ALA A 4 14.37 12.72 4.06
CA ALA A 4 13.71 11.45 4.28
C ALA A 4 12.57 11.57 5.29
N ALA A 5 11.38 11.07 4.92
CA ALA A 5 10.26 10.88 5.83
C ALA A 5 10.45 9.62 6.69
N ILE A 6 11.05 8.58 6.10
CA ILE A 6 11.37 7.32 6.80
C ILE A 6 12.85 7.00 6.52
N SER A 7 13.61 6.63 7.55
CA SER A 7 14.97 6.11 7.41
C SER A 7 15.13 4.85 8.27
N VAL A 8 15.64 3.79 7.67
CA VAL A 8 15.83 2.47 8.28
C VAL A 8 17.24 2.00 8.01
N LYS A 9 17.99 1.62 9.08
CA LYS A 9 19.38 1.15 8.99
C LYS A 9 19.59 -0.10 9.80
N GLY A 10 20.02 -1.17 9.14
CA GLY A 10 20.41 -2.43 9.75
C GLY A 10 19.31 -3.10 10.56
N LEU A 11 18.03 -2.92 10.19
CA LEU A 11 16.90 -3.37 10.99
C LEU A 11 16.85 -4.90 11.06
N LYS A 12 16.86 -5.46 12.29
CA LYS A 12 16.79 -6.90 12.53
C LYS A 12 15.64 -7.26 13.45
N LYS A 13 15.05 -8.42 13.17
CA LYS A 13 14.02 -9.03 14.01
C LYS A 13 14.03 -10.54 13.90
N ALA A 14 14.02 -11.20 15.04
CA ALA A 14 13.81 -12.63 15.16
C ALA A 14 12.59 -12.93 16.02
N PHE A 15 11.91 -14.04 15.74
CA PHE A 15 10.87 -14.61 16.56
C PHE A 15 11.30 -16.03 16.94
N ARG A 16 11.64 -16.25 18.23
CA ARG A 16 12.28 -17.48 18.70
C ARG A 16 13.55 -17.76 17.87
N ASP A 17 13.61 -18.87 17.17
CA ASP A 17 14.77 -19.30 16.38
C ASP A 17 14.74 -18.84 14.91
N LYS A 18 13.69 -18.11 14.49
CA LYS A 18 13.52 -17.66 13.11
C LYS A 18 13.87 -16.18 12.97
N GLU A 19 15.00 -15.87 12.32
CA GLU A 19 15.30 -14.51 11.86
C GLU A 19 14.37 -14.14 10.69
N VAL A 20 13.56 -13.09 10.90
CA VAL A 20 12.63 -12.57 9.91
C VAL A 20 13.21 -11.37 9.19
N LEU A 21 13.87 -10.45 9.90
CA LEU A 21 14.62 -9.34 9.32
C LEU A 21 16.10 -9.48 9.65
N LYS A 22 16.96 -9.37 8.63
CA LYS A 22 18.38 -9.69 8.68
C LYS A 22 19.29 -8.51 8.34
N GLY A 23 18.89 -7.30 8.74
CA GLY A 23 19.59 -6.07 8.42
C GLY A 23 18.95 -5.43 7.18
N VAL A 24 17.79 -4.83 7.39
CA VAL A 24 17.04 -4.12 6.34
C VAL A 24 17.42 -2.66 6.37
N ASP A 25 17.76 -2.11 5.19
CA ASP A 25 18.17 -0.72 4.97
C ASP A 25 17.35 -0.11 3.84
N PHE A 26 16.67 1.01 4.09
CA PHE A 26 16.03 1.82 3.07
C PHE A 26 15.66 3.22 3.59
N GLU A 27 15.41 4.14 2.66
CA GLU A 27 14.91 5.48 2.94
C GLU A 27 13.73 5.80 2.03
N VAL A 28 12.73 6.50 2.58
CA VAL A 28 11.55 7.01 1.85
C VAL A 28 11.57 8.53 1.93
N GLN A 29 11.44 9.19 0.78
CA GLN A 29 11.42 10.65 0.71
C GLN A 29 10.03 11.19 1.07
N ARG A 30 9.94 12.48 1.41
CA ARG A 30 8.65 13.12 1.68
C ARG A 30 7.81 13.20 0.42
N GLY A 31 6.52 12.84 0.53
CA GLY A 31 5.58 12.80 -0.58
C GLY A 31 5.75 11.63 -1.55
N GLU A 32 6.69 10.71 -1.28
CA GLU A 32 6.95 9.53 -2.11
C GLU A 32 5.96 8.41 -1.81
N ILE A 33 5.54 7.68 -2.84
CA ILE A 33 4.94 6.35 -2.70
C ILE A 33 6.07 5.32 -2.81
N PHE A 34 6.41 4.69 -1.71
CA PHE A 34 7.43 3.66 -1.64
C PHE A 34 6.80 2.28 -1.43
N ALA A 35 7.07 1.33 -2.34
CA ALA A 35 6.58 -0.03 -2.23
C ALA A 35 7.65 -0.98 -1.65
N LEU A 36 7.29 -1.69 -0.60
CA LEU A 36 8.06 -2.83 -0.10
C LEU A 36 7.46 -4.11 -0.69
N LEU A 37 8.02 -4.56 -1.81
CA LEU A 37 7.57 -5.71 -2.58
C LEU A 37 8.23 -6.99 -2.08
N GLY A 38 7.46 -8.06 -1.89
CA GLY A 38 8.03 -9.35 -1.51
C GLY A 38 6.96 -10.43 -1.29
N SER A 39 7.38 -11.68 -1.33
CA SER A 39 6.50 -12.83 -1.08
C SER A 39 5.98 -12.86 0.37
N ASN A 40 4.98 -13.69 0.62
CA ASN A 40 4.50 -13.94 1.98
C ASN A 40 5.62 -14.48 2.87
N GLY A 41 5.74 -13.95 4.08
CA GLY A 41 6.80 -14.30 5.01
C GLY A 41 8.15 -13.63 4.76
N ALA A 42 8.28 -12.73 3.76
CA ALA A 42 9.52 -11.99 3.50
C ALA A 42 9.90 -11.01 4.62
N GLY A 43 8.94 -10.58 5.45
CA GLY A 43 9.16 -9.63 6.55
C GLY A 43 8.45 -8.28 6.37
N LYS A 44 7.58 -8.12 5.35
CA LYS A 44 6.87 -6.86 5.04
C LYS A 44 6.08 -6.32 6.23
N THR A 45 5.09 -7.06 6.70
CA THR A 45 4.27 -6.70 7.88
C THR A 45 5.10 -6.52 9.14
N THR A 46 6.17 -7.33 9.33
CA THR A 46 7.10 -7.17 10.45
C THR A 46 7.79 -5.80 10.39
N THR A 47 8.23 -5.38 9.21
CA THR A 47 8.86 -4.07 9.01
C THR A 47 7.88 -2.94 9.34
N ILE A 48 6.65 -2.99 8.80
CA ILE A 48 5.60 -2.00 9.13
C ILE A 48 5.31 -1.96 10.63
N ASN A 49 5.14 -3.11 11.28
CA ASN A 49 4.85 -3.18 12.71
C ASN A 49 5.97 -2.59 13.58
N ILE A 50 7.22 -2.71 13.16
CA ILE A 50 8.34 -2.08 13.86
C ILE A 50 8.32 -0.57 13.65
N LEU A 51 8.16 -0.11 12.41
CA LEU A 51 8.12 1.32 12.08
C LEU A 51 6.92 2.03 12.72
N SER A 52 5.77 1.38 12.79
CA SER A 52 4.58 1.89 13.48
C SER A 52 4.64 1.76 15.01
N THR A 53 5.76 1.30 15.56
CA THR A 53 5.99 1.10 17.01
C THR A 53 5.12 0.03 17.68
N LEU A 54 4.43 -0.81 16.91
CA LEU A 54 3.65 -1.95 17.41
C LEU A 54 4.53 -3.13 17.83
N LEU A 55 5.73 -3.21 17.25
CA LEU A 55 6.71 -4.25 17.54
C LEU A 55 8.08 -3.63 17.78
N LYS A 56 8.84 -4.15 18.75
CA LYS A 56 10.22 -3.71 19.00
C LYS A 56 11.19 -4.48 18.09
N GLN A 57 12.12 -3.75 17.45
CA GLN A 57 13.26 -4.35 16.76
C GLN A 57 14.25 -4.97 17.77
N ASP A 58 15.01 -5.95 17.32
CA ASP A 58 16.08 -6.55 18.13
C ASP A 58 17.38 -5.75 17.99
N SER A 59 17.66 -5.24 16.77
CA SER A 59 18.76 -4.30 16.51
C SER A 59 18.47 -3.46 15.26
N GLY A 60 19.37 -2.49 15.00
CA GLY A 60 19.20 -1.51 13.94
C GLY A 60 18.48 -0.25 14.41
N GLU A 61 18.37 0.70 13.50
CA GLU A 61 17.82 2.02 13.75
C GLU A 61 16.67 2.30 12.78
N GLY A 62 15.69 3.06 13.24
CA GLY A 62 14.59 3.56 12.42
C GLY A 62 14.16 4.93 12.88
N SER A 63 13.84 5.81 11.95
CA SER A 63 13.25 7.10 12.25
C SER A 63 12.14 7.45 11.28
N ILE A 64 11.13 8.17 11.78
CA ILE A 64 9.99 8.68 11.00
C ILE A 64 9.85 10.15 11.28
N CYS A 65 9.85 10.98 10.24
CA CYS A 65 9.83 12.43 10.33
C CYS A 65 10.93 12.99 11.26
N GLY A 66 12.08 12.29 11.36
CA GLY A 66 13.18 12.65 12.25
C GLY A 66 13.06 12.13 13.67
N PHE A 67 11.95 11.49 14.05
CA PHE A 67 11.75 10.90 15.37
C PHE A 67 12.20 9.44 15.39
N ASP A 68 13.07 9.10 16.34
CA ASP A 68 13.54 7.73 16.56
C ASP A 68 12.41 6.81 17.05
N ILE A 69 12.17 5.69 16.35
CA ILE A 69 11.06 4.77 16.64
C ILE A 69 11.14 4.11 18.02
N LYS A 70 12.35 4.00 18.60
CA LYS A 70 12.59 3.40 19.91
C LYS A 70 12.54 4.43 21.05
N ARG A 71 13.13 5.63 20.81
CA ARG A 71 13.30 6.65 21.83
C ARG A 71 12.12 7.63 21.91
N GLN A 72 11.44 7.84 20.78
CA GLN A 72 10.38 8.84 20.62
C GLN A 72 9.08 8.24 20.02
N PRO A 73 8.60 7.07 20.51
CA PRO A 73 7.49 6.35 19.89
C PRO A 73 6.19 7.15 19.86
N ASP A 74 5.97 8.05 20.86
CA ASP A 74 4.76 8.88 20.89
C ASP A 74 4.73 9.91 19.75
N HIS A 75 5.86 10.55 19.45
CA HIS A 75 5.98 11.46 18.31
C HIS A 75 5.83 10.72 16.99
N VAL A 76 6.39 9.50 16.89
CA VAL A 76 6.19 8.65 15.72
C VAL A 76 4.70 8.35 15.52
N ARG A 77 3.98 7.90 16.56
CA ARG A 77 2.54 7.60 16.48
C ARG A 77 1.66 8.80 16.12
N GLN A 78 2.08 10.00 16.54
CA GLN A 78 1.40 11.24 16.13
C GLN A 78 1.61 11.59 14.66
N SER A 79 2.74 11.16 14.07
CA SER A 79 3.13 11.48 12.70
C SER A 79 2.63 10.46 11.67
N ILE A 80 2.12 9.31 12.11
CA ILE A 80 1.75 8.20 11.23
C ILE A 80 0.28 7.83 11.32
N SER A 81 -0.18 7.13 10.28
CA SER A 81 -1.33 6.25 10.34
C SER A 81 -1.00 4.88 9.73
N LEU A 82 -1.72 3.87 10.15
CA LEU A 82 -1.55 2.50 9.70
C LEU A 82 -2.90 1.91 9.29
N THR A 83 -2.97 1.45 8.05
CA THR A 83 -4.06 0.64 7.52
C THR A 83 -3.53 -0.78 7.35
N GLY A 84 -4.04 -1.71 8.14
CA GLY A 84 -3.61 -3.11 8.14
C GLY A 84 -4.18 -3.91 6.95
N GLN A 85 -3.83 -5.18 6.87
CA GLN A 85 -4.33 -6.10 5.85
C GLN A 85 -5.86 -6.27 5.91
N PHE A 86 -6.44 -6.22 7.12
CA PHE A 86 -7.88 -6.23 7.35
C PHE A 86 -8.34 -4.84 7.76
N ALA A 87 -9.45 -4.39 7.18
CA ALA A 87 -10.03 -3.10 7.53
C ALA A 87 -10.42 -3.07 9.03
N ALA A 88 -9.95 -2.06 9.74
CA ALA A 88 -10.19 -1.89 11.18
C ALA A 88 -11.51 -1.14 11.45
N LEU A 89 -12.61 -1.63 10.84
CA LEU A 89 -13.94 -1.04 10.95
C LEU A 89 -14.78 -1.73 12.03
N ASP A 90 -15.57 -0.95 12.75
CA ASP A 90 -16.69 -1.51 13.50
C ASP A 90 -17.87 -1.72 12.55
N GLY A 91 -18.18 -2.99 12.26
CA GLY A 91 -19.25 -3.36 11.34
C GLY A 91 -20.65 -2.97 11.82
N MET A 92 -20.84 -2.77 13.12
CA MET A 92 -22.14 -2.37 13.71
C MET A 92 -22.39 -0.88 13.55
N LEU A 93 -21.34 -0.07 13.39
CA LEU A 93 -21.40 1.35 13.12
C LEU A 93 -21.60 1.63 11.63
N THR A 94 -22.19 2.77 11.34
CA THR A 94 -22.25 3.31 9.98
C THR A 94 -20.87 3.80 9.52
N GLY A 95 -20.71 4.05 8.21
CA GLY A 95 -19.47 4.64 7.70
C GLY A 95 -19.16 5.98 8.39
N ARG A 96 -20.16 6.83 8.53
CA ARG A 96 -20.06 8.13 9.25
C ARG A 96 -19.64 7.96 10.70
N GLU A 97 -20.25 7.04 11.43
CA GLU A 97 -19.95 6.82 12.86
C GLU A 97 -18.52 6.28 13.07
N ASN A 98 -18.03 5.40 12.18
CA ASN A 98 -16.63 4.97 12.19
C ASN A 98 -15.67 6.16 12.07
N LEU A 99 -15.90 7.04 11.09
CA LEU A 99 -15.06 8.25 10.90
C LEU A 99 -15.16 9.19 12.10
N ILE A 100 -16.36 9.46 12.62
CA ILE A 100 -16.56 10.33 13.81
C ILE A 100 -15.84 9.76 15.02
N MET A 101 -15.89 8.45 15.23
CA MET A 101 -15.21 7.79 16.34
C MET A 101 -13.70 8.06 16.29
N ILE A 102 -13.07 7.85 15.13
CA ILE A 102 -11.63 8.12 14.95
C ILE A 102 -11.32 9.62 15.08
N ALA A 103 -12.15 10.50 14.52
CA ALA A 103 -11.95 11.95 14.64
C ALA A 103 -11.96 12.42 16.11
N LYS A 104 -12.86 11.88 16.92
CA LYS A 104 -12.89 12.14 18.37
C LYS A 104 -11.65 11.58 19.07
N LEU A 105 -11.22 10.36 18.76
CA LEU A 105 -10.03 9.74 19.34
C LEU A 105 -8.75 10.53 18.99
N ARG A 106 -8.69 11.12 17.80
CA ARG A 106 -7.58 11.97 17.34
C ARG A 106 -7.69 13.42 17.85
N GLY A 107 -8.76 13.80 18.57
CA GLY A 107 -8.96 15.14 19.11
C GLY A 107 -9.21 16.21 18.04
N VAL A 108 -9.83 15.85 16.91
CA VAL A 108 -10.14 16.80 15.83
C VAL A 108 -11.16 17.82 16.31
N SER A 109 -10.91 19.11 16.08
CA SER A 109 -11.71 20.22 16.61
C SER A 109 -13.12 20.30 16.00
N ASN A 110 -13.27 19.94 14.71
CA ASN A 110 -14.57 19.93 14.01
C ASN A 110 -14.76 18.57 13.29
N PRO A 111 -15.11 17.50 14.05
CA PRO A 111 -15.19 16.16 13.47
C PRO A 111 -16.25 16.03 12.37
N ALA A 112 -17.37 16.76 12.45
CA ALA A 112 -18.45 16.65 11.47
C ALA A 112 -18.00 17.11 10.07
N GLN A 113 -17.36 18.27 9.97
CA GLN A 113 -16.85 18.80 8.71
C GLN A 113 -15.79 17.87 8.08
N VAL A 114 -14.80 17.44 8.88
CA VAL A 114 -13.75 16.54 8.40
C VAL A 114 -14.33 15.22 7.91
N VAL A 115 -15.36 14.70 8.57
CA VAL A 115 -16.04 13.48 8.17
C VAL A 115 -16.82 13.65 6.87
N ASP A 116 -17.53 14.79 6.70
CA ASP A 116 -18.25 15.09 5.45
C ASP A 116 -17.28 15.21 4.28
N ASP A 117 -16.17 15.92 4.45
CA ASP A 117 -15.12 16.09 3.42
C ASP A 117 -14.50 14.73 3.04
N LEU A 118 -14.25 13.84 4.02
CA LEU A 118 -13.72 12.51 3.76
C LEU A 118 -14.73 11.60 3.07
N LEU A 119 -16.00 11.61 3.47
CA LEU A 119 -17.04 10.81 2.82
C LEU A 119 -17.21 11.22 1.35
N ASP A 120 -17.17 12.51 1.06
CA ASP A 120 -17.24 13.03 -0.32
C ASP A 120 -16.01 12.60 -1.11
N ARG A 121 -14.82 12.88 -0.62
CA ARG A 121 -13.53 12.56 -1.25
C ARG A 121 -13.40 11.07 -1.60
N PHE A 122 -13.91 10.18 -0.76
CA PHE A 122 -13.81 8.73 -0.94
C PHE A 122 -15.05 8.13 -1.62
N SER A 123 -15.97 8.96 -2.15
CA SER A 123 -17.21 8.52 -2.80
C SER A 123 -18.03 7.58 -1.92
N LEU A 124 -18.19 7.93 -0.65
CA LEU A 124 -18.93 7.19 0.36
C LEU A 124 -20.16 7.96 0.91
N THR A 125 -20.46 9.14 0.35
CA THR A 125 -21.54 10.02 0.82
C THR A 125 -22.89 9.33 0.83
N ASP A 126 -23.25 8.62 -0.26
CA ASP A 126 -24.52 7.93 -0.40
C ASP A 126 -24.68 6.75 0.57
N ALA A 127 -23.56 6.13 0.92
CA ALA A 127 -23.50 5.01 1.86
C ALA A 127 -23.18 5.43 3.30
N ALA A 128 -22.98 6.72 3.57
CA ALA A 128 -22.50 7.23 4.85
C ALA A 128 -23.28 6.73 6.06
N ASN A 129 -24.60 6.56 5.91
CA ASN A 129 -25.52 6.14 6.97
C ASN A 129 -25.84 4.63 6.92
N GLN A 130 -25.24 3.87 6.02
CA GLN A 130 -25.30 2.40 6.02
C GLN A 130 -24.29 1.84 7.01
N ARG A 131 -24.61 0.71 7.63
CA ARG A 131 -23.68 -0.01 8.50
C ARG A 131 -22.49 -0.55 7.70
N ALA A 132 -21.30 -0.47 8.27
CA ALA A 132 -20.07 -0.88 7.61
C ALA A 132 -20.01 -2.39 7.30
N ASP A 133 -20.76 -3.24 8.01
CA ASP A 133 -20.88 -4.67 7.67
C ASP A 133 -21.53 -4.91 6.30
N GLN A 134 -22.39 -3.98 5.83
CA GLN A 134 -23.09 -4.04 4.54
C GLN A 134 -22.27 -3.47 3.37
N TYR A 135 -21.11 -2.88 3.64
CA TYR A 135 -20.23 -2.33 2.61
C TYR A 135 -19.58 -3.44 1.78
N SER A 136 -19.38 -3.17 0.48
CA SER A 136 -18.51 -4.02 -0.35
C SER A 136 -17.07 -4.03 0.15
N GLY A 137 -16.24 -4.95 -0.33
CA GLY A 137 -14.82 -4.98 0.02
C GLY A 137 -14.10 -3.68 -0.31
N GLY A 138 -14.33 -3.13 -1.50
CA GLY A 138 -13.79 -1.83 -1.94
C GLY A 138 -14.26 -0.66 -1.07
N MET A 139 -15.55 -0.59 -0.74
CA MET A 139 -16.09 0.43 0.16
C MET A 139 -15.47 0.35 1.56
N LYS A 140 -15.32 -0.86 2.10
CA LYS A 140 -14.64 -1.07 3.40
C LYS A 140 -13.21 -0.57 3.34
N ARG A 141 -12.49 -0.86 2.27
CA ARG A 141 -11.11 -0.43 2.12
C ARG A 141 -10.99 1.08 1.98
N ARG A 142 -11.85 1.71 1.18
CA ARG A 142 -11.90 3.17 1.06
C ARG A 142 -12.21 3.85 2.39
N LEU A 143 -13.16 3.33 3.15
CA LEU A 143 -13.48 3.84 4.49
C LEU A 143 -12.29 3.70 5.45
N ASP A 144 -11.59 2.57 5.46
CA ASP A 144 -10.40 2.33 6.29
C ASP A 144 -9.25 3.30 5.94
N ILE A 145 -9.02 3.55 4.65
CA ILE A 145 -8.06 4.55 4.20
C ILE A 145 -8.51 5.97 4.58
N ALA A 146 -9.81 6.30 4.44
CA ALA A 146 -10.35 7.59 4.86
C ALA A 146 -10.14 7.82 6.38
N MET A 147 -10.37 6.80 7.20
CA MET A 147 -10.09 6.85 8.64
C MET A 147 -8.61 7.12 8.92
N SER A 148 -7.71 6.58 8.10
CA SER A 148 -6.27 6.77 8.25
C SER A 148 -5.81 8.21 8.00
N LEU A 149 -6.58 9.02 7.28
CA LEU A 149 -6.28 10.43 7.02
C LEU A 149 -6.67 11.38 8.17
N ILE A 150 -7.49 10.91 9.09
CA ILE A 150 -7.94 11.72 10.20
C ILE A 150 -6.74 12.11 11.08
N GLY A 151 -6.57 13.41 11.31
CA GLY A 151 -5.42 13.96 12.02
C GLY A 151 -4.24 14.33 11.12
N ALA A 152 -4.39 14.26 9.79
CA ALA A 152 -3.40 14.66 8.78
C ALA A 152 -1.99 14.07 9.03
N PRO A 153 -1.83 12.74 9.03
CA PRO A 153 -0.54 12.11 9.26
C PRO A 153 0.45 12.47 8.15
N ALA A 154 1.73 12.65 8.50
CA ALA A 154 2.79 12.90 7.54
C ALA A 154 3.18 11.64 6.75
N VAL A 155 2.94 10.46 7.34
CA VAL A 155 3.23 9.15 6.75
C VAL A 155 2.05 8.20 6.93
N ILE A 156 1.66 7.50 5.87
CA ILE A 156 0.66 6.44 5.92
C ILE A 156 1.33 5.11 5.56
N PHE A 157 1.12 4.12 6.41
CA PHE A 157 1.46 2.73 6.13
C PHE A 157 0.24 1.99 5.60
N LEU A 158 0.38 1.32 4.44
CA LEU A 158 -0.64 0.47 3.84
C LEU A 158 -0.10 -0.96 3.75
N ASP A 159 -0.59 -1.86 4.59
CA ASP A 159 -0.16 -3.27 4.56
C ASP A 159 -1.09 -4.06 3.64
N GLU A 160 -0.58 -4.43 2.45
CA GLU A 160 -1.29 -5.19 1.40
C GLU A 160 -2.68 -4.60 1.06
N PRO A 161 -2.76 -3.33 0.59
CA PRO A 161 -4.00 -2.55 0.55
C PRO A 161 -5.09 -3.12 -0.35
N THR A 162 -4.76 -3.93 -1.35
CA THR A 162 -5.75 -4.47 -2.32
C THR A 162 -5.96 -5.98 -2.21
N THR A 163 -5.40 -6.62 -1.18
CA THR A 163 -5.56 -8.06 -0.98
C THR A 163 -7.04 -8.42 -0.80
N GLY A 164 -7.51 -9.37 -1.62
CA GLY A 164 -8.89 -9.86 -1.56
C GLY A 164 -9.93 -8.97 -2.25
N LEU A 165 -9.51 -7.89 -2.92
CA LEU A 165 -10.39 -7.07 -3.74
C LEU A 165 -10.49 -7.60 -5.17
N ASP A 166 -11.65 -7.40 -5.79
CA ASP A 166 -11.83 -7.60 -7.22
C ASP A 166 -11.04 -6.55 -8.03
N PRO A 167 -10.86 -6.74 -9.35
CA PRO A 167 -10.05 -5.84 -10.17
C PRO A 167 -10.55 -4.37 -10.19
N GLU A 168 -11.86 -4.16 -10.19
CA GLU A 168 -12.46 -2.82 -10.23
C GLU A 168 -12.20 -2.07 -8.91
N ALA A 169 -12.52 -2.70 -7.78
CA ALA A 169 -12.25 -2.15 -6.45
C ALA A 169 -10.75 -1.88 -6.22
N ARG A 170 -9.84 -2.69 -6.82
CA ARG A 170 -8.40 -2.47 -6.76
C ARG A 170 -7.99 -1.17 -7.43
N ILE A 171 -8.52 -0.90 -8.63
CA ILE A 171 -8.25 0.34 -9.36
C ILE A 171 -8.70 1.56 -8.56
N GLU A 172 -9.91 1.52 -7.98
CA GLU A 172 -10.42 2.60 -7.13
C GLU A 172 -9.51 2.90 -5.92
N VAL A 173 -8.96 1.85 -5.29
CA VAL A 173 -7.99 2.00 -4.20
C VAL A 173 -6.67 2.59 -4.70
N TRP A 174 -6.18 2.17 -5.86
CA TRP A 174 -4.96 2.73 -6.46
C TRP A 174 -5.11 4.21 -6.77
N ASP A 175 -6.22 4.63 -7.36
CA ASP A 175 -6.50 6.04 -7.67
C ASP A 175 -6.54 6.87 -6.37
N THR A 176 -7.17 6.34 -5.34
CA THR A 176 -7.17 6.93 -4.01
C THR A 176 -5.75 7.14 -3.46
N VAL A 177 -4.89 6.10 -3.54
CA VAL A 177 -3.50 6.18 -3.05
C VAL A 177 -2.69 7.22 -3.82
N LYS A 178 -2.84 7.27 -5.15
CA LYS A 178 -2.19 8.29 -6.00
C LYS A 178 -2.62 9.71 -5.63
N GLU A 179 -3.91 9.92 -5.43
CA GLU A 179 -4.45 11.23 -5.01
C GLU A 179 -3.87 11.68 -3.66
N LEU A 180 -3.75 10.76 -2.69
CA LEU A 180 -3.17 11.06 -1.39
C LEU A 180 -1.71 11.51 -1.48
N ALA A 181 -0.91 10.82 -2.27
CA ALA A 181 0.49 11.18 -2.50
C ALA A 181 0.61 12.51 -3.25
N GLY A 182 -0.25 12.76 -4.26
CA GLY A 182 -0.34 14.05 -4.96
C GLY A 182 -0.65 15.22 -4.03
N GLY A 183 -1.34 14.96 -2.90
CA GLY A 183 -1.55 15.92 -1.80
C GLY A 183 -0.36 16.10 -0.86
N GLY A 184 0.79 15.45 -1.12
CA GLY A 184 2.02 15.57 -0.32
C GLY A 184 2.15 14.57 0.83
N THR A 185 1.24 13.62 0.98
CA THR A 185 1.32 12.56 1.99
C THR A 185 2.37 11.53 1.56
N THR A 186 3.27 11.16 2.47
CA THR A 186 4.24 10.08 2.23
C THR A 186 3.55 8.73 2.46
N ILE A 187 3.71 7.79 1.52
CA ILE A 187 3.08 6.47 1.61
C ILE A 187 4.15 5.38 1.56
N LEU A 188 4.17 4.50 2.55
CA LEU A 188 4.87 3.23 2.48
C LEU A 188 3.84 2.12 2.38
N LEU A 189 3.76 1.45 1.24
CA LEU A 189 2.90 0.30 1.06
C LEU A 189 3.71 -1.00 1.02
N THR A 190 3.12 -2.08 1.51
CA THR A 190 3.64 -3.42 1.27
C THR A 190 2.76 -4.14 0.28
N THR A 191 3.34 -4.97 -0.57
CA THR A 191 2.58 -5.80 -1.49
C THR A 191 3.34 -7.05 -1.89
N GLN A 192 2.61 -8.06 -2.33
CA GLN A 192 3.14 -9.21 -3.06
C GLN A 192 2.78 -9.15 -4.56
N TYR A 193 1.94 -8.20 -4.95
CA TYR A 193 1.46 -8.04 -6.32
C TYR A 193 2.38 -7.08 -7.09
N LEU A 194 3.02 -7.59 -8.14
CA LEU A 194 3.92 -6.82 -9.00
C LEU A 194 3.17 -5.64 -9.65
N GLU A 195 1.97 -5.89 -10.14
CA GLU A 195 1.13 -4.89 -10.79
C GLU A 195 0.84 -3.68 -9.86
N GLU A 196 0.54 -3.92 -8.58
CA GLU A 196 0.31 -2.87 -7.60
C GLU A 196 1.56 -1.99 -7.39
N ALA A 197 2.73 -2.63 -7.27
CA ALA A 197 3.99 -1.90 -7.16
C ALA A 197 4.29 -1.09 -8.44
N GLU A 198 4.05 -1.66 -9.63
CA GLU A 198 4.25 -0.98 -10.92
C GLU A 198 3.31 0.22 -11.10
N GLN A 199 2.05 0.11 -10.64
CA GLN A 199 1.04 1.15 -10.83
C GLN A 199 1.16 2.30 -9.84
N LEU A 200 1.66 2.05 -8.64
CA LEU A 200 1.62 3.01 -7.54
C LEU A 200 2.97 3.61 -7.19
N ALA A 201 4.04 2.82 -7.21
CA ALA A 201 5.26 3.22 -6.54
C ALA A 201 6.16 4.13 -7.38
N ASP A 202 6.64 5.20 -6.77
CA ASP A 202 7.76 6.00 -7.29
C ASP A 202 9.06 5.19 -7.21
N ARG A 203 9.26 4.46 -6.09
CA ARG A 203 10.37 3.55 -5.88
C ARG A 203 9.92 2.26 -5.23
N ILE A 204 10.58 1.17 -5.61
CA ILE A 204 10.27 -0.18 -5.16
C ILE A 204 11.51 -0.78 -4.50
N ALA A 205 11.38 -1.29 -3.28
CA ALA A 205 12.37 -2.13 -2.64
C ALA A 205 11.91 -3.60 -2.66
N ILE A 206 12.74 -4.50 -3.16
CA ILE A 206 12.44 -5.93 -3.20
C ILE A 206 12.98 -6.58 -1.92
N LEU A 207 12.07 -7.02 -1.05
CA LEU A 207 12.37 -7.72 0.20
C LEU A 207 12.28 -9.23 -0.02
N HIS A 208 13.40 -9.93 0.17
CA HIS A 208 13.46 -11.39 0.08
C HIS A 208 14.32 -11.98 1.18
N GLY A 209 13.82 -13.02 1.83
CA GLY A 209 14.57 -13.73 2.89
C GLY A 209 15.02 -12.85 4.05
N GLY A 210 14.29 -11.76 4.34
CA GLY A 210 14.58 -10.80 5.41
C GLY A 210 15.62 -9.73 5.07
N LYS A 211 15.97 -9.55 3.77
CA LYS A 211 16.91 -8.53 3.29
C LYS A 211 16.31 -7.79 2.09
N ILE A 212 16.66 -6.52 1.93
CA ILE A 212 16.44 -5.79 0.67
C ILE A 212 17.48 -6.29 -0.35
N ILE A 213 16.99 -6.82 -1.47
CA ILE A 213 17.85 -7.32 -2.56
C ILE A 213 18.23 -6.18 -3.50
N THR A 214 17.27 -5.31 -3.80
CA THR A 214 17.49 -4.13 -4.64
C THR A 214 16.43 -3.06 -4.33
N THR A 215 16.74 -1.82 -4.66
CA THR A 215 15.81 -0.68 -4.57
C THR A 215 16.02 0.22 -5.77
N GLY A 216 14.95 0.69 -6.39
CA GLY A 216 15.01 1.63 -7.51
C GLY A 216 13.63 2.00 -8.01
N THR A 217 13.58 2.92 -8.97
CA THR A 217 12.38 3.17 -9.77
C THR A 217 12.06 1.95 -10.65
N LEU A 218 10.84 1.87 -11.14
CA LEU A 218 10.45 0.78 -12.06
C LEU A 218 11.37 0.71 -13.29
N THR A 219 11.77 1.88 -13.83
CA THR A 219 12.69 1.97 -14.97
C THR A 219 14.06 1.41 -14.63
N GLU A 220 14.67 1.85 -13.53
CA GLU A 220 15.97 1.36 -13.07
C GLU A 220 15.96 -0.16 -12.82
N LEU A 221 14.88 -0.69 -12.23
CA LEU A 221 14.74 -2.12 -12.00
C LEU A 221 14.61 -2.92 -13.30
N LYS A 222 13.89 -2.39 -14.30
CA LYS A 222 13.78 -3.02 -15.65
C LYS A 222 15.11 -2.98 -16.41
N GLU A 223 15.89 -1.92 -16.28
CA GLU A 223 17.21 -1.78 -16.93
C GLU A 223 18.26 -2.77 -16.39
N MET A 224 18.08 -3.27 -15.14
CA MET A 224 18.96 -4.31 -14.59
C MET A 224 18.86 -5.64 -15.39
N PHE A 225 17.79 -5.83 -16.14
CA PHE A 225 17.55 -7.01 -16.95
C PHE A 225 17.43 -6.60 -18.42
N PRO A 226 18.37 -6.99 -19.30
CA PRO A 226 18.26 -6.67 -20.71
C PRO A 226 16.97 -7.25 -21.28
N PRO A 227 16.32 -6.54 -22.21
CA PRO A 227 15.08 -7.03 -22.82
C PRO A 227 15.33 -8.43 -23.41
N THR A 228 14.47 -9.37 -23.08
CA THR A 228 14.49 -10.71 -23.66
C THR A 228 14.38 -10.56 -25.18
N LYS A 229 15.31 -11.13 -25.94
CA LYS A 229 15.17 -11.14 -27.38
C LYS A 229 13.84 -11.79 -27.75
N VAL A 230 12.94 -10.99 -28.35
CA VAL A 230 11.70 -11.53 -28.91
C VAL A 230 12.11 -12.31 -30.17
N GLU A 231 12.21 -13.63 -30.08
CA GLU A 231 12.23 -14.49 -31.26
C GLU A 231 10.81 -14.48 -31.83
N TYR A 232 10.64 -13.83 -32.99
CA TYR A 232 9.43 -13.99 -33.79
C TYR A 232 9.47 -15.43 -34.36
N ILE A 233 8.79 -16.35 -33.68
CA ILE A 233 8.46 -17.64 -34.25
C ILE A 233 7.30 -17.35 -35.20
N GLU A 234 7.54 -17.39 -36.51
CA GLU A 234 6.48 -17.44 -37.52
C GLU A 234 5.65 -18.71 -37.26
N LYS A 235 4.56 -18.55 -36.55
CA LYS A 235 3.63 -19.63 -36.29
C LYS A 235 2.82 -19.80 -37.56
N GLN A 236 3.09 -20.88 -38.30
CA GLN A 236 2.21 -21.26 -39.42
C GLN A 236 0.79 -21.47 -38.89
N PRO A 237 -0.23 -20.94 -39.58
CA PRO A 237 -1.61 -21.07 -39.11
C PRO A 237 -1.98 -22.56 -39.00
N THR A 238 -2.70 -22.88 -37.96
CA THR A 238 -3.22 -24.24 -37.75
C THR A 238 -4.27 -24.57 -38.82
N LEU A 239 -4.52 -25.85 -39.06
CA LEU A 239 -5.58 -26.31 -39.98
C LEU A 239 -6.94 -25.75 -39.57
N GLU A 240 -7.20 -25.55 -38.30
CA GLU A 240 -8.43 -24.95 -37.76
C GLU A 240 -8.55 -23.46 -38.14
N GLU A 241 -7.46 -22.69 -38.00
CA GLU A 241 -7.39 -21.27 -38.41
C GLU A 241 -7.57 -21.13 -39.93
N ILE A 242 -6.97 -22.02 -40.73
CA ILE A 242 -7.13 -22.07 -42.19
C ILE A 242 -8.58 -22.41 -42.55
N LEU A 243 -9.19 -23.39 -41.88
CA LEU A 243 -10.57 -23.79 -42.11
C LEU A 243 -11.54 -22.65 -41.85
N LEU A 244 -11.40 -21.99 -40.69
CA LEU A 244 -12.24 -20.83 -40.30
C LEU A 244 -12.08 -19.67 -41.29
N ALA A 245 -10.85 -19.37 -41.73
CA ALA A 245 -10.61 -18.33 -42.74
C ALA A 245 -11.23 -18.66 -44.14
N ILE A 246 -11.32 -19.94 -44.51
CA ILE A 246 -11.96 -20.38 -45.77
C ILE A 246 -13.48 -20.31 -45.64
N ILE A 247 -14.05 -20.73 -44.52
CA ILE A 247 -15.51 -20.73 -44.29
C ILE A 247 -16.03 -19.30 -44.18
N GLY A 248 -15.33 -18.42 -43.40
CA GLY A 248 -15.71 -17.01 -43.26
C GLY A 248 -15.72 -16.20 -44.53
N LYS A 249 -14.86 -16.52 -45.51
CA LYS A 249 -14.86 -15.91 -46.85
C LYS A 249 -16.00 -16.37 -47.76
N LYS A 250 -16.74 -17.42 -47.41
CA LYS A 250 -17.90 -17.91 -48.19
C LYS A 250 -19.22 -17.27 -47.78
N GLU A 251 -19.28 -16.60 -46.62
CA GLU A 251 -20.50 -15.91 -46.18
C GLU A 251 -20.56 -14.43 -46.61
N GLU A 252 -19.49 -13.90 -47.22
CA GLU A 252 -19.43 -12.52 -47.77
C GLU A 252 -19.59 -12.41 -49.29
N MET A 253 -19.91 -13.51 -49.98
CA MET A 253 -20.27 -13.55 -51.41
C MET A 253 -21.69 -14.01 -51.62
#